data_b2c06ffb93aab89bda73fee681f1ac74
#
_entry.id   b2c06ffb93aab89bda73fee681f1ac74
#
_cell.length_a   1.000
_cell.length_b   1.000
_cell.length_c   1.000
_cell.angle_alpha   90.00
_cell.angle_beta   90.00
_cell.angle_gamma   90.00
#
_symmetry.space_group_name_H-M   'P 1'
#
loop_
_entity.id
_entity.type
_entity.pdbx_description
1 polymer ?
#
loop_
_entity_poly.entity_id
_entity_poly.type
_entity_poly.pdbx_seq_one_letter_code
_entity_poly.pdbx_strand_id
1 'polypeptide(L)'
;MKFTKAEISKMKGCTLTHNHPDGTVYSPNDIDMMRQGGLAEIRACNSKGAYVLRSNSDWNSDISSWADIEERYWECMNEVGTKYRDIAAQEGKHIFYYQKQMDEDGLILFSKKYGLEFSWEEKI
;
A
#
# COMPACT_ATOMS: atom_id res chain seq x y z
N MET A 1 5.74 -1.33 -13.81
CA MET A 1 6.47 -2.57 -14.09
C MET A 1 5.49 -3.64 -14.53
N LYS A 2 5.77 -4.29 -15.63
CA LYS A 2 4.90 -5.35 -16.15
C LYS A 2 5.64 -6.68 -16.16
N PHE A 3 4.95 -7.75 -15.77
CA PHE A 3 5.50 -9.10 -15.77
C PHE A 3 4.69 -9.98 -16.72
N THR A 4 5.35 -10.96 -17.32
CA THR A 4 4.69 -12.00 -18.12
C THR A 4 3.92 -12.96 -17.21
N LYS A 5 2.98 -13.73 -17.80
CA LYS A 5 2.27 -14.77 -17.04
C LYS A 5 3.22 -15.80 -16.43
N ALA A 6 4.28 -16.17 -17.16
CA ALA A 6 5.28 -17.10 -16.66
C ALA A 6 6.05 -16.52 -15.47
N GLU A 7 6.40 -15.23 -15.52
CA GLU A 7 7.07 -14.56 -14.42
C GLU A 7 6.15 -14.46 -13.19
N ILE A 8 4.88 -14.08 -13.38
CA ILE A 8 3.89 -13.99 -12.30
C ILE A 8 3.70 -15.34 -11.62
N SER A 9 3.63 -16.44 -12.38
CA SER A 9 3.44 -17.78 -11.81
C SER A 9 4.60 -18.24 -10.92
N LYS A 10 5.79 -17.66 -11.09
CA LYS A 10 6.97 -17.96 -10.28
C LYS A 10 7.07 -17.13 -9.01
N MET A 11 6.22 -16.11 -8.85
CA MET A 11 6.29 -15.15 -7.74
C MET A 11 5.60 -15.65 -6.47
N LYS A 12 4.79 -16.69 -6.55
CA LYS A 12 4.03 -17.17 -5.41
C LYS A 12 4.91 -17.42 -4.20
N GLY A 13 4.58 -16.76 -3.08
CA GLY A 13 5.33 -16.87 -1.83
C GLY A 13 6.64 -16.09 -1.80
N CYS A 14 6.97 -15.35 -2.84
CA CYS A 14 8.21 -14.57 -2.92
C CYS A 14 8.05 -13.17 -2.33
N THR A 15 9.20 -12.52 -2.12
CA THR A 15 9.27 -11.09 -1.75
C THR A 15 9.67 -10.29 -2.99
N LEU A 16 8.90 -9.23 -3.30
CA LEU A 16 9.24 -8.29 -4.36
C LEU A 16 9.72 -6.97 -3.74
N THR A 17 10.86 -6.49 -4.20
CA THR A 17 11.43 -5.22 -3.74
C THR A 17 11.35 -4.17 -4.84
N HIS A 18 10.74 -3.02 -4.52
CA HIS A 18 10.67 -1.85 -5.38
C HIS A 18 11.50 -0.71 -4.80
N ASN A 19 12.05 0.11 -5.68
CA ASN A 19 12.71 1.35 -5.27
C ASN A 19 11.72 2.50 -5.41
N HIS A 20 11.41 3.19 -4.29
CA HIS A 20 10.57 4.38 -4.25
C HIS A 20 11.39 5.55 -3.72
N PRO A 21 12.29 6.14 -4.54
CA PRO A 21 13.25 7.13 -4.07
C PRO A 21 12.62 8.42 -3.54
N ASP A 22 11.41 8.76 -3.96
CA ASP A 22 10.66 9.92 -3.47
C ASP A 22 9.95 9.65 -2.13
N GLY A 23 10.09 8.45 -1.58
CA GLY A 23 9.50 8.09 -0.29
C GLY A 23 8.00 7.78 -0.33
N THR A 24 7.43 7.60 -1.52
CA THR A 24 6.01 7.27 -1.65
C THR A 24 5.70 5.86 -1.17
N VAL A 25 4.46 5.67 -0.73
CA VAL A 25 3.92 4.36 -0.36
C VAL A 25 3.35 3.64 -1.59
N TYR A 26 2.75 2.47 -1.36
CA TYR A 26 2.20 1.63 -2.42
C TYR A 26 1.03 2.28 -3.14
N SER A 27 0.99 2.10 -4.46
CA SER A 27 -0.16 2.41 -5.29
C SER A 27 -1.08 1.18 -5.40
N PRO A 28 -2.33 1.34 -5.91
CA PRO A 28 -3.18 0.19 -6.20
C PRO A 28 -2.53 -0.84 -7.13
N ASN A 29 -1.68 -0.40 -8.06
CA ASN A 29 -0.95 -1.29 -8.98
C ASN A 29 0.02 -2.22 -8.23
N ASP A 30 0.72 -1.69 -7.22
CA ASP A 30 1.63 -2.48 -6.40
C ASP A 30 0.86 -3.56 -5.62
N ILE A 31 -0.28 -3.20 -5.06
CA ILE A 31 -1.14 -4.13 -4.31
C ILE A 31 -1.71 -5.20 -5.25
N ASP A 32 -2.12 -4.82 -6.46
CA ASP A 32 -2.62 -5.77 -7.45
C ASP A 32 -1.53 -6.75 -7.89
N MET A 33 -0.28 -6.32 -7.97
CA MET A 33 0.84 -7.21 -8.25
C MET A 33 0.98 -8.28 -7.16
N MET A 34 0.82 -7.90 -5.88
CA MET A 34 0.81 -8.85 -4.78
C MET A 34 -0.30 -9.89 -4.96
N ARG A 35 -1.50 -9.46 -5.36
CA ARG A 35 -2.64 -10.33 -5.61
C ARG A 35 -2.37 -11.30 -6.76
N GLN A 36 -1.95 -10.77 -7.92
CA GLN A 36 -1.73 -11.59 -9.12
C GLN A 36 -0.61 -12.60 -8.95
N GLY A 37 0.49 -12.16 -8.34
CA GLY A 37 1.66 -13.01 -8.15
C GLY A 37 1.60 -13.94 -6.93
N GLY A 38 0.61 -13.77 -6.06
CA GLY A 38 0.56 -14.50 -4.79
C GLY A 38 1.78 -14.22 -3.92
N LEU A 39 2.28 -12.98 -3.97
CA LEU A 39 3.48 -12.58 -3.22
C LEU A 39 3.24 -12.63 -1.73
N ALA A 40 4.24 -13.09 -0.98
CA ALA A 40 4.21 -13.04 0.48
C ALA A 40 4.46 -11.63 1.01
N GLU A 41 5.27 -10.85 0.30
CA GLU A 41 5.71 -9.53 0.76
C GLU A 41 6.10 -8.62 -0.41
N ILE A 42 5.77 -7.34 -0.28
CA ILE A 42 6.31 -6.27 -1.15
C ILE A 42 7.03 -5.26 -0.27
N ARG A 43 8.23 -4.87 -0.68
CA ARG A 43 9.04 -3.85 0.01
C ARG A 43 9.23 -2.65 -0.91
N ALA A 44 8.89 -1.46 -0.42
CA ALA A 44 9.13 -0.19 -1.13
C ALA A 44 10.27 0.54 -0.43
N CYS A 45 11.46 0.51 -1.04
CA CYS A 45 12.69 1.01 -0.46
C CYS A 45 12.98 2.47 -0.84
N ASN A 46 13.50 3.22 0.11
CA ASN A 46 14.04 4.57 -0.11
C ASN A 46 15.31 4.76 0.72
N SER A 47 15.88 5.96 0.72
CA SER A 47 17.15 6.23 1.42
C SER A 47 17.08 6.07 2.94
N LYS A 48 15.89 6.11 3.52
CA LYS A 48 15.69 6.07 4.98
C LYS A 48 15.29 4.69 5.49
N GLY A 49 14.84 3.80 4.61
CA GLY A 49 14.38 2.47 5.00
C GLY A 49 13.45 1.85 3.97
N ALA A 50 12.49 1.08 4.43
CA ALA A 50 11.51 0.44 3.55
C ALA A 50 10.13 0.37 4.19
N TYR A 51 9.11 0.63 3.40
CA TYR A 51 7.76 0.20 3.73
C TYR A 51 7.65 -1.28 3.40
N VAL A 52 6.98 -2.04 4.26
CA VAL A 52 6.80 -3.48 4.09
C VAL A 52 5.32 -3.80 4.14
N LEU A 53 4.82 -4.47 3.11
CA LEU A 53 3.45 -4.94 3.03
C LEU A 53 3.47 -6.46 2.89
N ARG A 54 2.91 -7.16 3.87
CA ARG A 54 2.87 -8.64 3.92
C ARG A 54 1.46 -9.14 3.78
N SER A 55 1.28 -10.22 3.04
CA SER A 55 0.03 -10.95 3.01
C SER A 55 -0.10 -11.87 4.23
N ASN A 56 -1.33 -12.07 4.69
CA ASN A 56 -1.63 -13.10 5.68
C ASN A 56 -2.70 -14.04 5.11
N SER A 57 -3.13 -15.03 5.92
CA SER A 57 -4.05 -16.07 5.45
C SER A 57 -5.40 -15.55 4.94
N ASP A 58 -5.83 -14.38 5.40
CA ASP A 58 -7.13 -13.80 5.03
C ASP A 58 -7.04 -12.85 3.84
N TRP A 59 -5.81 -12.58 3.40
CA TRP A 59 -5.60 -11.67 2.27
C TRP A 59 -6.27 -12.21 1.00
N ASN A 60 -6.95 -11.32 0.30
CA ASN A 60 -7.50 -11.59 -1.03
C ASN A 60 -8.75 -12.49 -1.06
N SER A 61 -9.34 -12.81 0.10
CA SER A 61 -10.57 -13.62 0.11
C SER A 61 -11.73 -12.94 -0.63
N ASP A 62 -11.85 -11.63 -0.53
CA ASP A 62 -12.94 -10.83 -1.12
C ASP A 62 -12.50 -9.95 -2.29
N ILE A 63 -11.24 -10.02 -2.67
CA ILE A 63 -10.67 -9.18 -3.73
C ILE A 63 -10.25 -10.06 -4.90
N SER A 64 -10.93 -9.90 -6.03
CA SER A 64 -10.73 -10.76 -7.21
C SER A 64 -10.20 -10.05 -8.45
N SER A 65 -10.12 -8.71 -8.43
CA SER A 65 -9.72 -7.94 -9.60
C SER A 65 -8.99 -6.65 -9.23
N TRP A 66 -8.32 -6.06 -10.20
CA TRP A 66 -7.69 -4.74 -10.04
C TRP A 66 -8.74 -3.67 -9.71
N ALA A 67 -9.91 -3.74 -10.31
CA ALA A 67 -10.99 -2.79 -10.05
C ALA A 67 -11.45 -2.84 -8.58
N ASP A 68 -11.51 -4.03 -7.99
CA ASP A 68 -11.83 -4.20 -6.57
C ASP A 68 -10.79 -3.53 -5.68
N ILE A 69 -9.51 -3.70 -6.00
CA ILE A 69 -8.42 -3.08 -5.25
C ILE A 69 -8.49 -1.56 -5.35
N GLU A 70 -8.68 -1.04 -6.55
CA GLU A 70 -8.77 0.41 -6.78
C GLU A 70 -9.91 1.02 -5.98
N GLU A 71 -11.10 0.43 -6.05
CA GLU A 71 -12.28 0.91 -5.33
C GLU A 71 -12.04 0.94 -3.82
N ARG A 72 -11.55 -0.16 -3.26
CA ARG A 72 -11.33 -0.29 -1.82
C ARG A 72 -10.17 0.57 -1.31
N TYR A 73 -9.14 0.72 -2.12
CA TYR A 73 -8.01 1.59 -1.83
C TYR A 73 -8.47 3.05 -1.70
N TRP A 74 -9.23 3.53 -2.67
CA TRP A 74 -9.72 4.92 -2.66
C TRP A 74 -10.78 5.16 -1.59
N GLU A 75 -11.59 4.18 -1.23
CA GLU A 75 -12.49 4.28 -0.08
C GLU A 75 -11.70 4.55 1.21
N CYS A 76 -10.62 3.82 1.43
CA CYS A 76 -9.75 4.03 2.59
C CYS A 76 -9.08 5.41 2.56
N MET A 77 -8.57 5.82 1.40
CA MET A 77 -7.93 7.12 1.25
C MET A 77 -8.92 8.28 1.47
N ASN A 78 -10.15 8.14 1.01
CA ASN A 78 -11.19 9.14 1.23
C ASN A 78 -11.57 9.26 2.71
N GLU A 79 -11.68 8.15 3.41
CA GLU A 79 -11.98 8.12 4.84
C GLU A 79 -10.88 8.85 5.64
N VAL A 80 -9.63 8.54 5.36
CA VAL A 80 -8.48 9.20 5.99
C VAL A 80 -8.40 10.66 5.58
N GLY A 81 -8.63 10.97 4.31
CA GLY A 81 -8.62 12.34 3.77
C GLY A 81 -9.62 13.26 4.46
N THR A 82 -10.80 12.75 4.80
CA THR A 82 -11.82 13.52 5.55
C THR A 82 -11.28 13.95 6.91
N LYS A 83 -10.64 13.03 7.64
CA LYS A 83 -10.02 13.31 8.94
C LYS A 83 -8.96 14.41 8.82
N TYR A 84 -8.08 14.31 7.84
CA TYR A 84 -6.99 15.28 7.68
C TYR A 84 -7.45 16.63 7.13
N ARG A 85 -8.54 16.66 6.36
CA ARG A 85 -9.16 17.95 5.97
C ARG A 85 -9.62 18.75 7.18
N ASP A 86 -10.23 18.08 8.16
CA ASP A 86 -10.66 18.71 9.41
C ASP A 86 -9.44 19.22 10.21
N ILE A 87 -8.39 18.41 10.33
CA ILE A 87 -7.15 18.78 11.02
C ILE A 87 -6.51 20.01 10.35
N ALA A 88 -6.41 19.98 9.01
CA ALA A 88 -5.81 21.06 8.25
C ALA A 88 -6.58 22.38 8.45
N ALA A 89 -7.91 22.32 8.45
CA ALA A 89 -8.75 23.48 8.69
C ALA A 89 -8.55 24.05 10.10
N GLN A 90 -8.47 23.20 11.11
CA GLN A 90 -8.24 23.62 12.50
C GLN A 90 -6.86 24.26 12.70
N GLU A 91 -5.83 23.73 12.01
CA GLU A 91 -4.46 24.22 12.13
C GLU A 91 -4.11 25.33 11.14
N GLY A 92 -5.02 25.67 10.22
CA GLY A 92 -4.79 26.70 9.22
C GLY A 92 -3.73 26.33 8.19
N LYS A 93 -3.59 25.04 7.88
CA LYS A 93 -2.60 24.52 6.92
C LYS A 93 -3.27 23.94 5.70
N HIS A 94 -2.54 23.90 4.57
CA HIS A 94 -3.00 23.22 3.37
C HIS A 94 -2.99 21.70 3.58
N ILE A 95 -3.96 20.98 3.01
CA ILE A 95 -4.08 19.55 3.20
C ILE A 95 -2.83 18.78 2.74
N PHE A 96 -2.12 19.26 1.71
CA PHE A 96 -0.88 18.63 1.25
C PHE A 96 0.23 18.60 2.30
N TYR A 97 0.15 19.42 3.32
CA TYR A 97 1.07 19.36 4.45
C TYR A 97 1.05 17.97 5.13
N TYR A 98 -0.09 17.30 5.07
CA TYR A 98 -0.29 15.99 5.71
C TYR A 98 -0.24 14.82 4.71
N GLN A 99 0.22 15.02 3.49
CA GLN A 99 0.13 14.00 2.43
C GLN A 99 0.80 12.68 2.82
N LYS A 100 1.98 12.74 3.42
CA LYS A 100 2.69 11.54 3.84
C LYS A 100 1.91 10.76 4.90
N GLN A 101 1.38 11.47 5.91
CA GLN A 101 0.59 10.85 6.97
C GLN A 101 -0.71 10.25 6.43
N MET A 102 -1.36 10.94 5.49
CA MET A 102 -2.57 10.42 4.84
C MET A 102 -2.31 9.13 4.08
N ASP A 103 -1.22 9.08 3.33
CA ASP A 103 -0.86 7.90 2.55
C ASP A 103 -0.56 6.72 3.47
N GLU A 104 0.20 6.93 4.52
CA GLU A 104 0.52 5.89 5.50
C GLU A 104 -0.73 5.40 6.24
N ASP A 105 -1.55 6.32 6.75
CA ASP A 105 -2.79 5.98 7.48
C ASP A 105 -3.79 5.26 6.58
N GLY A 106 -3.88 5.64 5.32
CA GLY A 106 -4.74 4.99 4.34
C GLY A 106 -4.34 3.53 4.11
N LEU A 107 -3.04 3.25 4.02
CA LEU A 107 -2.53 1.88 3.89
C LEU A 107 -2.69 1.06 5.17
N ILE A 108 -2.53 1.69 6.34
CA ILE A 108 -2.80 1.03 7.62
C ILE A 108 -4.27 0.60 7.67
N LEU A 109 -5.19 1.48 7.29
CA LEU A 109 -6.61 1.19 7.27
C LEU A 109 -6.95 0.08 6.27
N PHE A 110 -6.42 0.16 5.05
CA PHE A 110 -6.58 -0.86 4.02
C PHE A 110 -6.09 -2.22 4.52
N SER A 111 -4.92 -2.25 5.12
CA SER A 111 -4.32 -3.47 5.64
C SER A 111 -5.17 -4.12 6.73
N LYS A 112 -5.70 -3.32 7.65
CA LYS A 112 -6.60 -3.82 8.70
C LYS A 112 -7.89 -4.40 8.13
N LYS A 113 -8.48 -3.77 7.12
CA LYS A 113 -9.75 -4.20 6.53
C LYS A 113 -9.61 -5.48 5.71
N TYR A 114 -8.47 -5.68 5.06
CA TYR A 114 -8.34 -6.73 4.04
C TYR A 114 -7.27 -7.79 4.33
N GLY A 115 -6.78 -7.84 5.57
CA GLY A 115 -5.92 -8.92 6.00
C GLY A 115 -4.47 -8.83 5.55
N LEU A 116 -3.93 -7.61 5.49
CA LEU A 116 -2.51 -7.37 5.23
C LEU A 116 -1.83 -6.84 6.48
N GLU A 117 -0.50 -6.90 6.49
CA GLU A 117 0.33 -6.27 7.51
C GLU A 117 1.19 -5.20 6.85
N PHE A 118 1.07 -3.97 7.33
CA PHE A 118 1.84 -2.82 6.84
C PHE A 118 2.76 -2.30 7.95
N SER A 119 4.03 -2.11 7.62
CA SER A 119 5.02 -1.63 8.58
C SER A 119 6.12 -0.81 7.90
N TRP A 120 6.91 -0.13 8.72
CA TRP A 120 8.09 0.62 8.29
C TRP A 120 9.33 0.03 8.96
N GLU A 121 10.37 -0.22 8.17
CA GLU A 121 11.68 -0.66 8.66
C GLU A 121 12.72 0.41 8.36
N GLU A 122 13.33 0.97 9.39
CA GLU A 122 14.38 1.96 9.21
C GLU A 122 15.70 1.31 8.75
N LYS A 123 16.42 2.05 7.91
CA LYS A 123 17.76 1.66 7.50
C LYS A 123 18.71 1.86 8.68
N ILE A 124 19.45 0.83 9.01
CA ILE A 124 20.44 0.85 10.08
C ILE A 124 21.78 1.38 9.54
#